data_89be523be1b28df9bcc71e39657ac9f8
#
_entry.id   89be523be1b28df9bcc71e39657ac9f8
#
_cell.length_a   1.000
_cell.length_b   1.000
_cell.length_c   1.000
_cell.angle_alpha   90.00
_cell.angle_beta   90.00
_cell.angle_gamma   90.00
#
_symmetry.space_group_name_H-M   'P 1'
#
loop_
_entity.id
_entity.type
_entity.pdbx_description
1 polymer ?
#
loop_
_entity_poly.entity_id
_entity_poly.type
_entity_poly.pdbx_seq_one_letter_code
_entity_poly.pdbx_strand_id
1 'polypeptide(L)' 'MQNPRLIVSIVRKGWGDTILEATMNAGAHGGTVLFGRGIGRNEQQRVFGIQIEPEKEIVLTIVPAELKDV' A
#
# COMPACT_ATOMS: atom_id res chain seq x y z
N MET A 1 0.30 -22.95 0.75
CA MET A 1 0.63 -21.92 1.74
C MET A 1 -0.29 -22.09 2.94
N GLN A 2 0.29 -22.26 4.12
CA GLN A 2 -0.49 -22.37 5.35
C GLN A 2 -0.60 -21.01 6.01
N ASN A 3 -1.81 -20.70 6.50
CA ASN A 3 -2.08 -19.48 7.24
C ASN A 3 -1.59 -18.22 6.52
N PRO A 4 -2.01 -18.02 5.28
CA PRO A 4 -1.57 -16.82 4.55
C PRO A 4 -2.05 -15.55 5.25
N ARG A 5 -1.26 -14.50 5.12
CA ARG A 5 -1.58 -13.18 5.64
C ARG A 5 -1.69 -12.20 4.49
N LEU A 6 -2.59 -11.26 4.64
CA LEU A 6 -2.71 -10.16 3.70
C LEU A 6 -2.12 -8.90 4.34
N ILE A 7 -1.15 -8.32 3.66
CA ILE A 7 -0.59 -7.04 4.06
C ILE A 7 -1.15 -5.98 3.13
N VAL A 8 -1.70 -4.93 3.71
CA VAL A 8 -2.25 -3.79 2.97
C VAL A 8 -1.34 -2.60 3.23
N SER A 9 -0.72 -2.11 2.17
CA SER A 9 0.15 -0.93 2.25
C SER A 9 -0.47 0.20 1.46
N ILE A 10 -0.64 1.34 2.08
CA ILE A 10 -1.20 2.53 1.42
C ILE A 10 -0.07 3.54 1.31
N VAL A 11 0.31 3.84 0.08
CA VAL A 11 1.47 4.68 -0.19
C VAL A 11 1.12 5.78 -1.16
N ARG A 12 1.99 6.76 -1.27
CA ARG A 12 1.82 7.86 -2.23
C ARG A 12 1.87 7.32 -3.65
N LYS A 13 1.16 7.99 -4.54
CA LYS A 13 1.19 7.65 -5.96
C LYS A 13 2.63 7.60 -6.45
N GLY A 14 2.96 6.56 -7.20
CA GLY A 14 4.29 6.34 -7.74
C GLY A 14 5.15 5.39 -6.93
N TRP A 15 4.75 5.05 -5.70
CA TRP A 15 5.54 4.17 -4.84
C TRP A 15 5.05 2.71 -4.82
N GLY A 16 3.89 2.45 -5.43
CA GLY A 16 3.29 1.10 -5.36
C GLY A 16 4.19 0.02 -5.93
N ASP A 17 4.77 0.25 -7.10
CA ASP A 17 5.64 -0.75 -7.73
C ASP A 17 6.89 -1.02 -6.90
N THR A 18 7.47 0.02 -6.30
CA THR A 18 8.64 -0.13 -5.45
C THR A 18 8.32 -0.98 -4.22
N ILE A 19 7.17 -0.73 -3.60
CA ILE A 19 6.72 -1.52 -2.45
C ILE A 19 6.45 -2.96 -2.86
N LEU A 20 5.77 -3.16 -3.98
CA LEU A 20 5.47 -4.50 -4.47
C LEU A 20 6.75 -5.29 -4.72
N GLU A 21 7.71 -4.68 -5.40
CA GLU A 21 8.99 -5.32 -5.69
C GLU A 21 9.73 -5.67 -4.40
N ALA A 22 9.74 -4.76 -3.42
CA ALA A 22 10.38 -5.03 -2.14
C ALA A 22 9.75 -6.21 -1.43
N THR A 23 8.41 -6.30 -1.44
CA THR A 23 7.72 -7.43 -0.78
C THR A 23 7.98 -8.74 -1.50
N MET A 24 8.02 -8.73 -2.83
CA MET A 24 8.32 -9.94 -3.59
C MET A 24 9.75 -10.41 -3.33
N ASN A 25 10.71 -9.48 -3.26
CA ASN A 25 12.10 -9.82 -2.95
C ASN A 25 12.25 -10.37 -1.53
N ALA A 26 11.35 -10.01 -0.63
CA ALA A 26 11.36 -10.52 0.75
C ALA A 26 10.63 -11.85 0.91
N GLY A 27 10.08 -12.41 -0.17
CA GLY A 27 9.47 -13.73 -0.15
C GLY A 27 7.96 -13.75 -0.25
N ALA A 28 7.31 -12.64 -0.55
CA ALA A 28 5.88 -12.63 -0.77
C ALA A 28 5.52 -13.44 -2.02
N HIS A 29 4.33 -14.03 -2.01
CA HIS A 29 3.89 -14.91 -3.10
C HIS A 29 3.16 -14.19 -4.22
N GLY A 30 2.75 -12.97 -4.00
CA GLY A 30 2.07 -12.19 -5.02
C GLY A 30 1.54 -10.89 -4.45
N GLY A 31 1.08 -10.02 -5.32
CA GLY A 31 0.54 -8.76 -4.91
C GLY A 31 -0.25 -8.09 -6.01
N THR A 32 -1.02 -7.09 -5.62
CA THR A 32 -1.87 -6.32 -6.53
C THR A 32 -1.75 -4.85 -6.15
N VAL A 33 -1.63 -3.98 -7.14
CA VAL A 33 -1.61 -2.54 -6.92
C VAL A 33 -2.94 -1.96 -7.40
N LEU A 34 -3.59 -1.22 -6.51
CA LEU A 34 -4.83 -0.52 -6.79
C LEU A 34 -4.61 0.98 -6.64
N PHE A 35 -5.50 1.76 -7.21
CA PHE A 35 -5.44 3.20 -7.07
C PHE A 35 -6.60 3.68 -6.20
N GLY A 36 -6.35 4.74 -5.43
CA GLY A 36 -7.37 5.32 -4.59
C GLY A 36 -7.00 6.73 -4.20
N ARG A 37 -7.81 7.33 -3.34
CA ARG A 37 -7.54 8.64 -2.78
C ARG A 37 -7.72 8.54 -1.28
N GLY A 38 -6.93 9.29 -0.55
CA GLY A 38 -7.04 9.29 0.89
C GLY A 38 -6.24 10.41 1.50
N ILE A 39 -6.49 10.67 2.77
CA ILE A 39 -5.85 11.75 3.50
C ILE A 39 -5.31 11.19 4.81
N GLY A 40 -4.00 11.35 5.02
CA GLY A 40 -3.42 11.12 6.32
C GLY A 40 -3.66 12.30 7.24
N ARG A 41 -3.45 12.09 8.54
CA ARG A 41 -3.70 13.14 9.53
C ARG A 41 -2.93 14.44 9.20
N ASN A 42 -1.71 14.32 8.70
CA ASN A 42 -0.85 15.47 8.45
C ASN A 42 -0.86 15.91 7.00
N GLU A 43 -1.78 15.39 6.19
CA GLU A 43 -1.86 15.70 4.77
C GLU A 43 -3.07 16.54 4.41
N GLN A 44 -3.79 17.04 5.40
CA GLN A 44 -5.01 17.81 5.15
C GLN A 44 -4.67 19.15 4.51
N GLN A 45 -5.16 19.35 3.32
CA GLN A 45 -4.99 20.60 2.58
C GLN A 45 -6.34 21.06 2.05
N ARG A 46 -6.56 22.36 2.07
CA ARG A 46 -7.78 22.95 1.52
C ARG A 46 -7.40 24.09 0.61
N VAL A 47 -7.99 24.10 -0.57
CA VAL A 47 -7.82 25.18 -1.54
C VAL A 47 -9.21 25.77 -1.80
N PHE A 48 -9.38 27.06 -1.50
CA PHE A 48 -10.67 27.74 -1.62
C PHE A 48 -11.79 27.00 -0.87
N GLY A 49 -11.49 26.43 0.28
CA GLY A 49 -12.46 25.69 1.07
C GLY A 49 -12.70 24.26 0.61
N ILE A 50 -12.08 23.83 -0.46
CA ILE A 50 -12.21 22.47 -0.98
C ILE A 50 -11.06 21.65 -0.45
N GLN A 51 -11.39 20.51 0.15
CA GLN A 51 -10.38 19.58 0.66
C GLN A 51 -9.73 18.84 -0.50
N ILE A 52 -8.39 18.84 -0.50
CA ILE A 52 -7.62 18.13 -1.52
C ILE A 52 -7.23 16.77 -0.95
N GLU A 53 -7.65 15.70 -1.63
CA GLU A 53 -7.31 14.34 -1.25
C GLU A 53 -6.24 13.82 -2.20
N PRO A 54 -5.00 13.60 -1.70
CA PRO A 54 -3.94 13.10 -2.57
C PRO A 54 -4.27 11.71 -3.11
N GLU A 55 -3.84 11.44 -4.32
CA GLU A 55 -3.93 10.11 -4.89
C GLU A 55 -2.98 9.17 -4.16
N LYS A 56 -3.44 7.95 -3.94
CA LYS A 56 -2.68 6.92 -3.25
C LYS A 56 -2.65 5.66 -4.09
N GLU A 57 -1.67 4.83 -3.84
CA GLU A 57 -1.63 3.46 -4.35
C GLU A 57 -1.76 2.51 -3.18
N ILE A 58 -2.53 1.46 -3.38
CA ILE A 58 -2.80 0.45 -2.36
C ILE A 58 -2.17 -0.84 -2.84
N VAL A 59 -1.21 -1.34 -2.09
CA VAL A 59 -0.51 -2.58 -2.42
C VAL A 59 -1.05 -3.68 -1.52
N LEU A 60 -1.64 -4.69 -2.14
CA LEU A 60 -2.13 -5.89 -1.45
C LEU A 60 -1.10 -6.98 -1.65
N THR A 61 -0.54 -7.50 -0.58
CA THR A 61 0.52 -8.50 -0.65
C THR A 61 0.12 -9.72 0.15
N ILE A 62 0.28 -10.91 -0.43
CA ILE A 62 -0.01 -12.17 0.23
C ILE A 62 1.30 -12.80 0.67
N VAL A 63 1.42 -13.09 1.96
CA VAL A 63 2.63 -13.65 2.54
C VAL A 63 2.28 -14.84 3.42
N PRO A 64 3.19 -15.82 3.56
CA PRO A 64 3.04 -16.83 4.59
C PRO A 64 3.14 -16.19 5.98
N ALA A 65 2.55 -16.86 6.98
CA ALA A 65 2.52 -16.31 8.34
C ALA A 65 3.92 -16.03 8.90
N GLU A 66 4.90 -16.82 8.51
CA GLU A 66 6.28 -16.67 8.96
C GLU A 66 6.98 -15.43 8.39
N LEU A 67 6.40 -14.76 7.40
CA LEU A 67 6.96 -13.55 6.80
C LEU A 67 6.20 -12.29 7.23
N LYS A 68 5.59 -12.32 8.39
CA LYS A 68 4.72 -11.23 8.84
C LYS A 68 5.41 -9.88 8.99
N ASP A 69 6.74 -9.87 9.04
CA ASP A 69 7.53 -8.64 9.19
C ASP A 69 8.07 -8.11 7.86
N VAL A 70 7.56 -8.62 6.77
CA VAL A 70 7.95 -8.17 5.43
C VAL A 70 7.65 -6.69 5.20
#